data_7a916bdd64e8bf5163928a7a5ecdef0e
#
_entry.id   7a916bdd64e8bf5163928a7a5ecdef0e
#
_cell.length_a   1.000
_cell.length_b   1.000
_cell.length_c   1.000
_cell.angle_alpha   90.00
_cell.angle_beta   90.00
_cell.angle_gamma   90.00
#
_symmetry.space_group_name_H-M   'P 1'
#
loop_
_entity.id
_entity.type
_entity.pdbx_description
1 polymer ?
#
loop_
_entity_poly.entity_id
_entity_poly.type
_entity_poly.pdbx_seq_one_letter_code
_entity_poly.pdbx_strand_id
1 'polypeptide(L)'
;MGTEGGPTTEPHGAVPASAATEVGDTAPWVWCGARRLPVDRADASVPPATLEPLPDLGTAVQAACAEPIGAPRLRELARGVRSVVVTVPDASRPCPNEPVLLALLEELAAAGVPDAAVTVAVGCGLHATTDAEGREQLVGPAVTRRVEVVDAQGIESGTVDLGETTLGAPVRIVRRLAQADLVVTVGVVEPHL
;
A
#
# COMPACT_ATOMS: atom_id res chain seq x y z
N MET A 1 25.20 -45.22 -20.44
CA MET A 1 23.87 -44.58 -20.54
C MET A 1 23.35 -44.45 -19.12
N GLY A 2 23.59 -43.34 -18.48
CA GLY A 2 23.12 -43.01 -17.14
C GLY A 2 22.11 -41.90 -17.25
N THR A 3 20.90 -42.11 -16.80
CA THR A 3 19.85 -41.10 -16.72
C THR A 3 19.92 -40.45 -15.35
N GLU A 4 20.33 -39.19 -15.35
CA GLU A 4 20.31 -38.36 -14.14
C GLU A 4 18.88 -37.95 -13.82
N GLY A 5 18.40 -38.37 -12.64
CA GLY A 5 17.15 -37.89 -12.05
C GLY A 5 17.33 -36.49 -11.49
N GLY A 6 16.60 -35.51 -12.05
CA GLY A 6 16.50 -34.16 -11.49
C GLY A 6 15.76 -34.17 -10.15
N PRO A 7 16.00 -33.14 -9.29
CA PRO A 7 15.38 -33.07 -7.98
C PRO A 7 13.88 -32.81 -8.09
N THR A 8 13.09 -33.72 -7.53
CA THR A 8 11.64 -33.54 -7.33
C THR A 8 11.42 -32.52 -6.23
N THR A 9 10.91 -31.35 -6.58
CA THR A 9 10.38 -30.38 -5.61
C THR A 9 9.08 -30.92 -5.04
N GLU A 10 9.11 -31.40 -3.80
CA GLU A 10 7.90 -31.70 -3.05
C GLU A 10 7.11 -30.38 -2.78
N PRO A 11 5.79 -30.39 -2.95
CA PRO A 11 4.98 -29.23 -2.59
C PRO A 11 5.03 -29.03 -1.08
N HIS A 12 5.30 -27.79 -0.65
CA HIS A 12 5.26 -27.39 0.75
C HIS A 12 3.95 -27.84 1.38
N GLY A 13 4.06 -28.69 2.40
CA GLY A 13 2.94 -29.38 3.01
C GLY A 13 1.87 -28.44 3.53
N ALA A 14 0.65 -28.75 3.17
CA ALA A 14 -0.54 -28.18 3.77
C ALA A 14 -0.50 -28.44 5.28
N VAL A 15 -0.72 -27.39 6.08
CA VAL A 15 -0.87 -27.51 7.53
C VAL A 15 -2.06 -28.43 7.80
N PRO A 16 -1.90 -29.54 8.54
CA PRO A 16 -3.02 -30.46 8.79
C PRO A 16 -4.09 -29.76 9.62
N ALA A 17 -5.33 -29.82 9.15
CA ALA A 17 -6.51 -29.23 9.79
C ALA A 17 -6.84 -29.79 11.19
N SER A 18 -6.11 -30.80 11.66
CA SER A 18 -6.34 -31.47 12.96
C SER A 18 -5.61 -30.86 14.15
N ALA A 19 -4.83 -29.78 13.97
CA ALA A 19 -4.09 -29.14 15.06
C ALA A 19 -4.90 -28.07 15.83
N ALA A 20 -6.20 -27.94 15.57
CA ALA A 20 -7.03 -26.87 16.12
C ALA A 20 -7.77 -27.19 17.42
N THR A 21 -7.45 -28.28 18.14
CA THR A 21 -8.21 -28.64 19.34
C THR A 21 -7.31 -29.17 20.45
N GLU A 22 -6.52 -28.27 21.06
CA GLU A 22 -6.16 -28.40 22.49
C GLU A 22 -6.16 -27.01 23.11
N VAL A 23 -7.31 -26.65 23.67
CA VAL A 23 -7.49 -25.49 24.53
C VAL A 23 -6.90 -25.85 25.89
N GLY A 24 -5.69 -25.41 26.19
CA GLY A 24 -5.04 -25.68 27.47
C GLY A 24 -3.81 -24.83 27.77
N ASP A 25 -3.23 -24.23 26.76
CA ASP A 25 -2.05 -23.37 26.93
C ASP A 25 -2.46 -21.91 26.70
N THR A 26 -2.56 -21.15 27.78
CA THR A 26 -3.01 -19.74 27.76
C THR A 26 -1.93 -18.76 27.31
N ALA A 27 -0.70 -19.22 27.07
CA ALA A 27 0.36 -18.39 26.55
C ALA A 27 0.20 -18.17 25.04
N PRO A 28 0.30 -16.93 24.54
CA PRO A 28 0.30 -16.67 23.11
C PRO A 28 1.52 -17.33 22.45
N TRP A 29 1.35 -17.78 21.21
CA TRP A 29 2.39 -18.45 20.45
C TRP A 29 2.32 -18.11 18.96
N VAL A 30 3.43 -18.28 18.25
CA VAL A 30 3.53 -18.09 16.81
C VAL A 30 4.10 -19.34 16.15
N TRP A 31 3.73 -19.58 14.89
CA TRP A 31 4.35 -20.61 14.07
C TRP A 31 5.63 -20.07 13.42
N CYS A 32 6.71 -20.84 13.55
CA CYS A 32 7.95 -20.61 12.82
C CYS A 32 8.29 -21.87 12.03
N GLY A 33 7.92 -21.90 10.75
CA GLY A 33 7.92 -23.12 9.96
C GLY A 33 6.97 -24.17 10.55
N ALA A 34 7.47 -25.37 10.85
CA ALA A 34 6.70 -26.44 11.48
C ALA A 34 6.75 -26.40 13.04
N ARG A 35 7.40 -25.42 13.64
CA ARG A 35 7.58 -25.31 15.10
C ARG A 35 6.67 -24.26 15.69
N ARG A 36 6.05 -24.59 16.82
CA ARG A 36 5.30 -23.68 17.67
C ARG A 36 6.25 -23.04 18.68
N LEU A 37 6.33 -21.72 18.69
CA LEU A 37 7.17 -20.97 19.61
C LEU A 37 6.27 -20.19 20.60
N PRO A 38 6.49 -20.29 21.93
CA PRO A 38 5.76 -19.46 22.89
C PRO A 38 6.22 -17.99 22.74
N VAL A 39 5.30 -17.07 22.96
CA VAL A 39 5.58 -15.63 23.00
C VAL A 39 5.42 -15.18 24.45
N ASP A 40 6.56 -14.91 25.12
CA ASP A 40 6.59 -14.58 26.56
C ASP A 40 6.02 -13.18 26.87
N ARG A 41 5.90 -12.32 25.87
CA ARG A 41 5.28 -11.00 25.94
C ARG A 41 4.49 -10.75 24.67
N ALA A 42 3.19 -10.85 24.74
CA ALA A 42 2.29 -10.31 23.73
C ALA A 42 1.35 -9.33 24.45
N ASP A 43 1.58 -8.04 24.26
CA ASP A 43 0.49 -7.09 24.31
C ASP A 43 -0.36 -7.37 23.08
N ALA A 44 -1.17 -8.42 23.13
CA ALA A 44 -2.12 -8.72 22.09
C ALA A 44 -3.21 -7.65 22.15
N SER A 45 -3.00 -6.56 21.42
CA SER A 45 -4.09 -5.70 21.02
C SER A 45 -4.93 -6.49 20.03
N VAL A 46 -5.94 -7.20 20.54
CA VAL A 46 -6.98 -7.74 19.68
C VAL A 46 -7.85 -6.54 19.31
N PRO A 47 -7.93 -6.15 18.02
CA PRO A 47 -8.86 -5.11 17.63
C PRO A 47 -10.27 -5.56 18.04
N PRO A 48 -11.15 -4.64 18.45
CA PRO A 48 -12.52 -4.99 18.81
C PRO A 48 -13.14 -5.76 17.64
N ALA A 49 -13.80 -6.86 17.93
CA ALA A 49 -14.28 -7.87 16.97
C ALA A 49 -15.24 -7.33 15.91
N THR A 50 -15.73 -6.10 16.03
CA THR A 50 -16.65 -5.46 15.09
C THR A 50 -16.43 -3.95 15.12
N LEU A 51 -15.64 -3.44 14.15
CA LEU A 51 -15.75 -2.04 13.77
C LEU A 51 -16.90 -1.93 12.76
N GLU A 52 -17.88 -1.07 13.03
CA GLU A 52 -18.90 -0.77 12.06
C GLU A 52 -18.25 -0.12 10.82
N PRO A 53 -18.58 -0.60 9.61
CA PRO A 53 -18.07 0.03 8.39
C PRO A 53 -18.48 1.51 8.32
N LEU A 54 -17.61 2.35 7.78
CA LEU A 54 -17.96 3.74 7.51
C LEU A 54 -19.09 3.80 6.48
N PRO A 55 -20.18 4.53 6.76
CA PRO A 55 -21.34 4.57 5.86
C PRO A 55 -21.02 5.25 4.52
N ASP A 56 -20.10 6.20 4.51
CA ASP A 56 -19.60 6.91 3.34
C ASP A 56 -18.11 7.20 3.50
N LEU A 57 -17.31 6.46 2.75
CA LEU A 57 -15.86 6.58 2.80
C LEU A 57 -15.38 7.90 2.20
N GLY A 58 -15.99 8.40 1.12
CA GLY A 58 -15.61 9.67 0.52
C GLY A 58 -15.77 10.84 1.49
N THR A 59 -16.91 10.93 2.16
CA THR A 59 -17.17 11.93 3.20
C THR A 59 -16.20 11.78 4.38
N ALA A 60 -15.88 10.54 4.79
CA ALA A 60 -14.93 10.31 5.88
C ALA A 60 -13.52 10.78 5.52
N VAL A 61 -13.05 10.54 4.28
CA VAL A 61 -11.75 11.02 3.80
C VAL A 61 -11.73 12.55 3.73
N GLN A 62 -12.77 13.18 3.23
CA GLN A 62 -12.88 14.65 3.22
C GLN A 62 -12.81 15.24 4.63
N ALA A 63 -13.51 14.65 5.59
CA ALA A 63 -13.45 15.05 6.99
C ALA A 63 -12.04 14.90 7.56
N ALA A 64 -11.36 13.79 7.30
CA ALA A 64 -9.97 13.56 7.73
C ALA A 64 -8.99 14.56 7.09
N CYS A 65 -9.18 14.92 5.83
CA CYS A 65 -8.40 15.97 5.17
C CYS A 65 -8.68 17.37 5.75
N ALA A 66 -9.88 17.59 6.28
CA ALA A 66 -10.26 18.84 6.93
C ALA A 66 -9.67 18.99 8.34
N GLU A 67 -9.50 17.88 9.06
CA GLU A 67 -8.98 17.81 10.42
C GLU A 67 -7.80 16.84 10.51
N PRO A 68 -6.65 17.14 9.88
CA PRO A 68 -5.51 16.25 9.84
C PRO A 68 -4.82 16.14 11.20
N ILE A 69 -4.21 14.98 11.46
CA ILE A 69 -3.47 14.71 12.68
C ILE A 69 -2.03 15.19 12.53
N GLY A 70 -1.63 16.21 13.32
CA GLY A 70 -0.24 16.66 13.44
C GLY A 70 0.35 17.31 12.19
N ALA A 71 -0.48 17.72 11.22
CA ALA A 71 -0.06 18.34 9.97
C ALA A 71 -1.02 19.46 9.53
N PRO A 72 -0.60 20.40 8.65
CA PRO A 72 -1.52 21.28 7.95
C PRO A 72 -2.48 20.50 7.04
N ARG A 73 -3.60 21.13 6.67
CA ARG A 73 -4.59 20.54 5.75
C ARG A 73 -3.96 20.28 4.37
N LEU A 74 -4.39 19.20 3.70
CA LEU A 74 -3.88 18.87 2.37
C LEU A 74 -3.97 20.05 1.39
N ARG A 75 -5.13 20.75 1.35
CA ARG A 75 -5.31 21.94 0.50
C ARG A 75 -4.37 23.10 0.83
N GLU A 76 -3.84 23.16 2.04
CA GLU A 76 -2.86 24.18 2.43
C GLU A 76 -1.46 23.80 1.97
N LEU A 77 -1.10 22.51 2.13
CA LEU A 77 0.15 21.94 1.64
C LEU A 77 0.26 21.99 0.11
N ALA A 78 -0.86 21.86 -0.58
CA ALA A 78 -0.92 21.83 -2.04
C ALA A 78 -0.94 23.22 -2.71
N ARG A 79 -0.96 24.32 -1.94
CA ARG A 79 -0.96 25.67 -2.52
C ARG A 79 0.33 25.97 -3.28
N GLY A 80 0.19 26.33 -4.56
CA GLY A 80 1.32 26.67 -5.42
C GLY A 80 2.15 25.46 -5.90
N VAL A 81 1.74 24.27 -5.57
CA VAL A 81 2.33 23.00 -6.02
C VAL A 81 2.03 22.81 -7.50
N ARG A 82 3.02 22.41 -8.27
CA ARG A 82 2.95 22.20 -9.73
C ARG A 82 2.94 20.75 -10.14
N SER A 83 3.37 19.85 -9.25
CA SER A 83 3.39 18.42 -9.47
C SER A 83 3.05 17.66 -8.20
N VAL A 84 2.06 16.76 -8.29
CA VAL A 84 1.63 15.91 -7.19
C VAL A 84 1.72 14.46 -7.63
N VAL A 85 2.28 13.61 -6.79
CA VAL A 85 2.19 12.16 -6.94
C VAL A 85 1.42 11.58 -5.77
N VAL A 86 0.33 10.85 -6.08
CA VAL A 86 -0.42 10.09 -5.08
C VAL A 86 -0.05 8.62 -5.24
N THR A 87 0.55 8.01 -4.22
CA THR A 87 0.87 6.58 -4.26
C THR A 87 -0.27 5.76 -3.68
N VAL A 88 -0.57 4.63 -4.33
CA VAL A 88 -1.55 3.65 -3.87
C VAL A 88 -0.92 2.26 -3.82
N PRO A 89 -1.39 1.35 -2.96
CA PRO A 89 -0.93 -0.03 -2.98
C PRO A 89 -1.44 -0.74 -4.25
N ASP A 90 -0.80 -1.85 -4.60
CA ASP A 90 -1.24 -2.73 -5.67
C ASP A 90 -2.46 -3.59 -5.27
N ALA A 91 -2.93 -4.43 -6.18
CA ALA A 91 -4.12 -5.26 -5.99
C ALA A 91 -3.98 -6.33 -4.89
N SER A 92 -2.78 -6.55 -4.35
CA SER A 92 -2.58 -7.46 -3.22
C SER A 92 -3.11 -6.92 -1.89
N ARG A 93 -3.47 -5.62 -1.83
CA ARG A 93 -4.00 -4.95 -0.64
C ARG A 93 -5.47 -4.54 -0.84
N PRO A 94 -6.35 -4.83 0.11
CA PRO A 94 -7.77 -4.49 0.04
C PRO A 94 -7.99 -2.99 0.34
N CYS A 95 -7.42 -2.12 -0.50
CA CYS A 95 -7.56 -0.68 -0.36
C CYS A 95 -8.70 -0.16 -1.24
N PRO A 96 -9.68 0.58 -0.71
CA PRO A 96 -10.76 1.17 -1.48
C PRO A 96 -10.27 2.42 -2.21
N ASN A 97 -9.41 2.24 -3.23
CA ASN A 97 -8.66 3.32 -3.85
C ASN A 97 -9.58 4.38 -4.51
N GLU A 98 -10.62 3.99 -5.26
CA GLU A 98 -11.44 4.95 -6.03
C GLU A 98 -12.07 6.04 -5.15
N PRO A 99 -12.86 5.74 -4.11
CA PRO A 99 -13.47 6.78 -3.29
C PRO A 99 -12.44 7.62 -2.54
N VAL A 100 -11.32 7.03 -2.10
CA VAL A 100 -10.24 7.77 -1.45
C VAL A 100 -9.58 8.75 -2.42
N LEU A 101 -9.21 8.28 -3.62
CA LEU A 101 -8.57 9.10 -4.64
C LEU A 101 -9.48 10.23 -5.11
N LEU A 102 -10.77 9.99 -5.32
CA LEU A 102 -11.71 11.04 -5.71
C LEU A 102 -11.78 12.14 -4.66
N ALA A 103 -11.86 11.78 -3.37
CA ALA A 103 -11.86 12.77 -2.29
C ALA A 103 -10.54 13.58 -2.23
N LEU A 104 -9.39 12.93 -2.43
CA LEU A 104 -8.09 13.61 -2.50
C LEU A 104 -8.00 14.54 -3.71
N LEU A 105 -8.49 14.14 -4.88
CA LEU A 105 -8.52 14.96 -6.08
C LEU A 105 -9.37 16.22 -5.89
N GLU A 106 -10.49 16.13 -5.18
CA GLU A 106 -11.30 17.31 -4.82
C GLU A 106 -10.55 18.28 -3.88
N GLU A 107 -9.83 17.76 -2.89
CA GLU A 107 -9.00 18.59 -2.00
C GLU A 107 -7.85 19.27 -2.76
N LEU A 108 -7.21 18.59 -3.70
CA LEU A 108 -6.15 19.12 -4.54
C LEU A 108 -6.70 20.19 -5.51
N ALA A 109 -7.84 19.93 -6.13
CA ALA A 109 -8.52 20.89 -7.00
C ALA A 109 -8.93 22.16 -6.24
N ALA A 110 -9.42 22.02 -5.00
CA ALA A 110 -9.74 23.16 -4.11
C ALA A 110 -8.50 23.99 -3.73
N ALA A 111 -7.29 23.41 -3.81
CA ALA A 111 -6.02 24.11 -3.63
C ALA A 111 -5.52 24.81 -4.92
N GLY A 112 -6.19 24.58 -6.06
CA GLY A 112 -5.80 25.11 -7.37
C GLY A 112 -4.87 24.18 -8.16
N VAL A 113 -4.68 22.93 -7.75
CA VAL A 113 -3.90 21.93 -8.50
C VAL A 113 -4.78 21.32 -9.59
N PRO A 114 -4.45 21.47 -10.87
CA PRO A 114 -5.22 20.85 -11.96
C PRO A 114 -4.97 19.34 -12.02
N ASP A 115 -5.94 18.57 -12.49
CA ASP A 115 -5.83 17.11 -12.65
C ASP A 115 -4.59 16.71 -13.48
N ALA A 116 -4.22 17.50 -14.50
CA ALA A 116 -3.02 17.27 -15.31
C ALA A 116 -1.69 17.37 -14.54
N ALA A 117 -1.69 17.96 -13.35
CA ALA A 117 -0.52 18.04 -12.48
C ALA A 117 -0.45 16.88 -11.47
N VAL A 118 -1.46 15.98 -11.47
CA VAL A 118 -1.55 14.86 -10.55
C VAL A 118 -1.26 13.56 -11.28
N THR A 119 -0.42 12.72 -10.72
CA THR A 119 -0.19 11.34 -11.16
C THR A 119 -0.49 10.39 -10.00
N VAL A 120 -1.23 9.33 -10.29
CA VAL A 120 -1.39 8.19 -9.36
C VAL A 120 -0.33 7.15 -9.68
N ALA A 121 0.48 6.78 -8.71
CA ALA A 121 1.54 5.79 -8.87
C ALA A 121 1.24 4.53 -8.04
N VAL A 122 1.09 3.38 -8.70
CA VAL A 122 0.86 2.09 -8.06
C VAL A 122 2.17 1.53 -7.51
N GLY A 123 2.23 1.29 -6.22
CA GLY A 123 3.40 0.73 -5.53
C GLY A 123 3.44 -0.79 -5.64
N CYS A 124 3.93 -1.33 -6.75
CA CYS A 124 3.97 -2.77 -7.00
C CYS A 124 5.05 -3.52 -6.19
N GLY A 125 6.03 -2.81 -5.62
CA GLY A 125 7.15 -3.45 -4.91
C GLY A 125 7.89 -4.46 -5.80
N LEU A 126 7.91 -5.73 -5.39
CA LEU A 126 8.48 -6.83 -6.19
C LEU A 126 7.43 -7.59 -7.03
N HIS A 127 6.18 -7.18 -6.97
CA HIS A 127 5.12 -7.79 -7.76
C HIS A 127 5.20 -7.36 -9.23
N ALA A 128 4.52 -8.11 -10.10
CA ALA A 128 4.42 -7.74 -11.50
C ALA A 128 3.70 -6.38 -11.67
N THR A 129 4.09 -5.65 -12.70
CA THR A 129 3.40 -4.42 -13.10
C THR A 129 2.00 -4.74 -13.63
N THR A 130 1.11 -3.77 -13.52
CA THR A 130 -0.30 -3.90 -13.90
C THR A 130 -0.51 -3.29 -15.29
N ASP A 131 -1.28 -3.93 -16.15
CA ASP A 131 -1.67 -3.34 -17.43
C ASP A 131 -2.70 -2.21 -17.26
N ALA A 132 -3.12 -1.60 -18.35
CA ALA A 132 -4.05 -0.47 -18.31
C ALA A 132 -5.41 -0.84 -17.73
N GLU A 133 -5.91 -2.04 -18.06
CA GLU A 133 -7.19 -2.55 -17.53
C GLU A 133 -7.11 -2.82 -16.03
N GLY A 134 -6.05 -3.49 -15.60
CA GLY A 134 -5.81 -3.75 -14.17
C GLY A 134 -5.63 -2.46 -13.36
N ARG A 135 -5.00 -1.43 -13.91
CA ARG A 135 -4.92 -0.11 -13.25
C ARG A 135 -6.30 0.54 -13.13
N GLU A 136 -7.13 0.46 -14.18
CA GLU A 136 -8.49 0.97 -14.12
C GLU A 136 -9.35 0.21 -13.08
N GLN A 137 -9.22 -1.11 -13.02
CA GLN A 137 -9.89 -1.92 -11.99
C GLN A 137 -9.41 -1.56 -10.58
N LEU A 138 -8.13 -1.24 -10.41
CA LEU A 138 -7.53 -0.94 -9.11
C LEU A 138 -7.94 0.44 -8.57
N VAL A 139 -7.95 1.47 -9.41
CA VAL A 139 -8.19 2.85 -8.98
C VAL A 139 -9.56 3.39 -9.35
N GLY A 140 -10.30 2.67 -10.18
CA GLY A 140 -11.63 3.04 -10.68
C GLY A 140 -11.60 3.89 -11.96
N PRO A 141 -12.62 3.71 -12.83
CA PRO A 141 -12.70 4.44 -14.09
C PRO A 141 -12.94 5.95 -13.92
N ALA A 142 -13.47 6.39 -12.79
CA ALA A 142 -13.63 7.82 -12.54
C ALA A 142 -12.29 8.51 -12.31
N VAL A 143 -11.31 7.83 -11.72
CA VAL A 143 -9.96 8.34 -11.49
C VAL A 143 -9.14 8.32 -12.79
N THR A 144 -9.15 7.20 -13.54
CA THR A 144 -8.36 7.07 -14.78
C THR A 144 -8.76 8.05 -15.87
N ARG A 145 -10.01 8.53 -15.85
CA ARG A 145 -10.47 9.60 -16.76
C ARG A 145 -9.96 11.00 -16.39
N ARG A 146 -9.51 11.21 -15.15
CA ARG A 146 -9.06 12.51 -14.65
C ARG A 146 -7.56 12.65 -14.65
N VAL A 147 -6.85 11.62 -14.21
CA VAL A 147 -5.41 11.68 -13.95
C VAL A 147 -4.66 10.52 -14.57
N GLU A 148 -3.39 10.71 -14.81
CA GLU A 148 -2.48 9.64 -15.26
C GLU A 148 -2.28 8.62 -14.13
N VAL A 149 -2.40 7.32 -14.48
CA VAL A 149 -2.14 6.21 -13.54
C VAL A 149 -1.00 5.35 -14.10
N VAL A 150 0.04 5.17 -13.31
CA VAL A 150 1.26 4.46 -13.71
C VAL A 150 1.72 3.49 -12.61
N ASP A 151 2.45 2.45 -12.98
CA ASP A 151 3.17 1.64 -12.00
C ASP A 151 4.47 2.33 -11.59
N ALA A 152 4.77 2.34 -10.28
CA ALA A 152 5.97 2.99 -9.77
C ALA A 152 7.27 2.36 -10.33
N GLN A 153 7.26 1.06 -10.64
CA GLN A 153 8.40 0.36 -11.25
C GLN A 153 8.52 0.59 -12.75
N GLY A 154 7.39 0.76 -13.44
CA GLY A 154 7.31 0.90 -14.90
C GLY A 154 7.55 2.32 -15.42
N ILE A 155 7.86 3.27 -14.55
CA ILE A 155 8.11 4.65 -14.99
C ILE A 155 9.46 4.70 -15.70
N GLU A 156 9.42 4.91 -17.02
CA GLU A 156 10.60 4.98 -17.91
C GLU A 156 11.64 6.02 -17.50
N SER A 157 11.25 6.98 -16.65
CA SER A 157 12.14 8.03 -16.14
C SER A 157 13.25 7.52 -15.20
N GLY A 158 13.26 6.23 -14.85
CA GLY A 158 14.28 5.63 -14.00
C GLY A 158 14.19 6.07 -12.54
N THR A 159 15.28 5.88 -11.81
CA THR A 159 15.40 6.26 -10.39
C THR A 159 16.37 7.42 -10.19
N VAL A 160 16.24 8.09 -9.05
CA VAL A 160 17.22 9.04 -8.52
C VAL A 160 17.93 8.36 -7.35
N ASP A 161 19.25 8.41 -7.36
CA ASP A 161 20.07 7.97 -6.24
C ASP A 161 20.12 9.12 -5.22
N LEU A 162 19.68 8.85 -4.00
CA LEU A 162 19.66 9.80 -2.89
C LEU A 162 20.77 9.49 -1.85
N GLY A 163 21.73 8.62 -2.20
CA GLY A 163 22.80 8.19 -1.31
C GLY A 163 22.44 6.92 -0.53
N GLU A 164 22.91 6.85 0.70
CA GLU A 164 22.78 5.67 1.56
C GLU A 164 22.15 6.02 2.92
N THR A 165 21.48 5.04 3.50
CA THR A 165 21.03 5.13 4.91
C THR A 165 22.24 5.06 5.85
N THR A 166 22.02 5.37 7.13
CA THR A 166 23.06 5.22 8.17
C THR A 166 23.57 3.78 8.34
N LEU A 167 22.85 2.80 7.80
CA LEU A 167 23.22 1.38 7.79
C LEU A 167 23.85 0.93 6.47
N GLY A 168 24.16 1.86 5.54
CA GLY A 168 24.79 1.55 4.25
C GLY A 168 23.85 1.00 3.18
N ALA A 169 22.52 1.04 3.39
CA ALA A 169 21.59 0.62 2.36
C ALA A 169 21.39 1.74 1.32
N PRO A 170 21.55 1.46 0.00
CA PRO A 170 21.36 2.47 -1.04
C PRO A 170 19.90 2.91 -1.13
N VAL A 171 19.68 4.22 -1.27
CA VAL A 171 18.35 4.83 -1.39
C VAL A 171 18.14 5.27 -2.82
N ARG A 172 17.34 4.52 -3.56
CA ARG A 172 16.95 4.82 -4.94
C ARG A 172 15.45 4.99 -5.04
N ILE A 173 15.02 6.18 -5.39
CA ILE A 173 13.59 6.54 -5.48
C ILE A 173 13.22 6.77 -6.93
N VAL A 174 12.04 6.31 -7.32
CA VAL A 174 11.47 6.59 -8.66
C VAL A 174 11.51 8.09 -8.89
N ARG A 175 12.08 8.50 -10.04
CA ARG A 175 12.35 9.91 -10.34
C ARG A 175 11.12 10.79 -10.20
N ARG A 176 9.95 10.34 -10.65
CA ARG A 176 8.70 11.10 -10.59
C ARG A 176 8.30 11.39 -9.13
N LEU A 177 8.50 10.45 -8.21
CA LEU A 177 8.28 10.68 -6.78
C LEU A 177 9.33 11.62 -6.19
N ALA A 178 10.62 11.39 -6.51
CA ALA A 178 11.71 12.18 -5.96
C ALA A 178 11.68 13.65 -6.39
N GLN A 179 11.04 13.95 -7.53
CA GLN A 179 10.95 15.28 -8.12
C GLN A 179 9.57 15.94 -7.96
N ALA A 180 8.60 15.25 -7.37
CA ALA A 180 7.30 15.82 -7.11
C ALA A 180 7.40 16.92 -6.04
N ASP A 181 6.65 18.03 -6.24
CA ASP A 181 6.56 19.09 -5.23
C ASP A 181 5.78 18.60 -4.00
N LEU A 182 4.83 17.66 -4.19
CA LEU A 182 4.06 17.04 -3.13
C LEU A 182 3.84 15.56 -3.41
N VAL A 183 4.10 14.72 -2.42
CA VAL A 183 3.77 13.30 -2.44
C VAL A 183 2.72 13.02 -1.37
N VAL A 184 1.63 12.37 -1.78
CA VAL A 184 0.57 11.88 -0.88
C VAL A 184 0.57 10.36 -0.93
N THR A 185 0.56 9.69 0.22
CA THR A 185 0.53 8.24 0.28
C THR A 185 -0.82 7.73 0.77
N VAL A 186 -1.39 6.79 0.03
CA VAL A 186 -2.59 6.04 0.41
C VAL A 186 -2.19 4.61 0.71
N GLY A 187 -2.71 4.04 1.78
CA GLY A 187 -2.40 2.67 2.15
C GLY A 187 -3.40 2.11 3.15
N VAL A 188 -3.23 0.84 3.47
CA VAL A 188 -3.99 0.11 4.47
C VAL A 188 -3.11 -0.10 5.69
N VAL A 189 -3.66 0.15 6.87
CA VAL A 189 -3.01 -0.20 8.14
C VAL A 189 -3.57 -1.55 8.57
N GLU A 190 -2.74 -2.56 8.53
CA GLU A 190 -3.09 -3.92 8.88
C GLU A 190 -1.93 -4.61 9.61
N PRO A 191 -2.17 -5.63 10.46
CA PRO A 191 -1.10 -6.47 10.99
C PRO A 191 -0.37 -7.14 9.83
N HIS A 192 0.94 -7.02 9.81
CA HIS A 192 1.79 -7.62 8.77
C HIS A 192 3.04 -8.23 9.41
N LEU A 193 3.45 -9.39 8.87
CA LEU A 193 4.65 -10.12 9.32
C LEU A 193 5.93 -9.51 8.75
#